data_859b5da80a0da985126f8a08a48694ec
#
_entry.id   859b5da80a0da985126f8a08a48694ec
#
_cell.length_a   1.000
_cell.length_b   1.000
_cell.length_c   1.000
_cell.angle_alpha   90.00
_cell.angle_beta   90.00
_cell.angle_gamma   90.00
#
_symmetry.space_group_name_H-M   'P 1'
#
loop_
_entity.id
_entity.type
_entity.pdbx_description
1 polymer ?
#
loop_
_entity_poly.entity_id
_entity_poly.type
_entity_poly.pdbx_seq_one_letter_code
_entity_poly.pdbx_strand_id
1 'polypeptide(L)'
;MKPVTLKMKCALALVIGGILAAGPVLAEKPSWAGAGKGGKDERMDRRDEPSAGRRGHFEERHRVVAHEYYGEQFRSGRCPPGLKKKHNGCMPPGQAKKWQLGRPLPREVIYYEVPQRLVVQIGPPPSGHRYVRVASDILMIAIGTGMVVDALEDLGR
;
A
#
# COMPACT_ATOMS: atom_id res chain seq x y z
N MET A 1 -34.48 -30.33 -27.15
CA MET A 1 -34.30 -30.34 -25.69
C MET A 1 -34.76 -29.00 -25.15
N LYS A 2 -35.78 -28.99 -24.26
CA LYS A 2 -36.55 -27.80 -23.84
C LYS A 2 -35.92 -27.16 -22.62
N PRO A 3 -35.84 -25.81 -22.51
CA PRO A 3 -35.43 -25.15 -21.29
C PRO A 3 -36.54 -25.09 -20.26
N VAL A 4 -36.23 -25.42 -19.01
CA VAL A 4 -37.16 -25.37 -17.88
C VAL A 4 -37.06 -23.98 -17.25
N THR A 5 -38.12 -23.20 -17.40
CA THR A 5 -38.27 -21.90 -16.71
C THR A 5 -38.96 -22.11 -15.37
N LEU A 6 -38.22 -21.94 -14.30
CA LEU A 6 -38.76 -21.99 -12.92
C LEU A 6 -39.26 -20.59 -12.51
N LYS A 7 -40.56 -20.40 -12.53
CA LYS A 7 -41.22 -19.20 -11.99
C LYS A 7 -41.45 -19.36 -10.49
N MET A 8 -40.72 -18.65 -9.68
CA MET A 8 -40.96 -18.56 -8.23
C MET A 8 -41.82 -17.34 -7.92
N LYS A 9 -43.06 -17.59 -7.51
CA LYS A 9 -43.99 -16.60 -7.03
C LYS A 9 -43.68 -16.29 -5.56
N CYS A 10 -43.26 -15.08 -5.24
CA CYS A 10 -43.14 -14.61 -3.86
C CYS A 10 -44.50 -14.07 -3.40
N ALA A 11 -45.04 -14.70 -2.39
CA ALA A 11 -46.24 -14.27 -1.69
C ALA A 11 -45.92 -13.08 -0.78
N LEU A 12 -46.78 -12.06 -0.90
CA LEU A 12 -46.81 -10.84 -0.09
C LEU A 12 -47.43 -11.17 1.26
N ALA A 13 -46.74 -10.97 2.37
CA ALA A 13 -47.33 -10.97 3.70
C ALA A 13 -47.16 -9.57 4.32
N LEU A 14 -48.25 -8.83 4.38
CA LEU A 14 -48.42 -7.60 5.16
C LEU A 14 -48.63 -7.97 6.63
N VAL A 15 -47.82 -7.46 7.53
CA VAL A 15 -48.13 -7.41 8.96
C VAL A 15 -48.11 -5.96 9.41
N ILE A 16 -49.28 -5.52 9.82
CA ILE A 16 -49.60 -4.21 10.40
C ILE A 16 -49.35 -4.28 11.91
N GLY A 17 -48.80 -3.22 12.48
CA GLY A 17 -49.09 -2.90 13.87
C GLY A 17 -47.86 -2.69 14.76
N GLY A 18 -47.68 -1.48 15.26
CA GLY A 18 -46.77 -1.17 16.34
C GLY A 18 -46.46 0.33 16.43
N ILE A 19 -47.41 1.10 16.93
CA ILE A 19 -47.18 2.50 17.36
C ILE A 19 -46.34 2.44 18.63
N LEU A 20 -45.11 2.91 18.60
CA LEU A 20 -44.33 3.19 19.80
C LEU A 20 -44.05 4.69 19.87
N ALA A 21 -44.53 5.26 20.96
CA ALA A 21 -44.40 6.65 21.35
C ALA A 21 -42.94 7.07 21.42
N ALA A 22 -42.59 8.12 20.68
CA ALA A 22 -41.30 8.80 20.80
C ALA A 22 -41.30 9.62 22.07
N GLY A 23 -40.59 9.15 23.10
CA GLY A 23 -40.18 9.97 24.25
C GLY A 23 -38.98 10.82 23.84
N PRO A 24 -38.86 12.08 24.30
CA PRO A 24 -37.67 12.90 24.07
C PRO A 24 -36.51 12.33 24.88
N VAL A 25 -35.54 11.74 24.21
CA VAL A 25 -34.27 11.41 24.82
C VAL A 25 -33.49 12.71 24.96
N LEU A 26 -33.44 13.25 26.16
CA LEU A 26 -32.50 14.27 26.57
C LEU A 26 -31.11 13.60 26.57
N ALA A 27 -30.36 13.83 25.50
CA ALA A 27 -28.95 13.46 25.44
C ALA A 27 -28.19 14.40 26.40
N GLU A 28 -27.94 13.94 27.61
CA GLU A 28 -27.01 14.61 28.52
C GLU A 28 -25.61 14.57 27.92
N LYS A 29 -25.09 15.78 27.68
CA LYS A 29 -23.75 16.00 27.16
C LYS A 29 -22.75 15.53 28.21
N PRO A 30 -21.82 14.61 27.88
CA PRO A 30 -20.83 14.15 28.86
C PRO A 30 -20.01 15.31 29.40
N SER A 31 -19.73 15.31 30.70
CA SER A 31 -19.09 16.39 31.48
C SER A 31 -17.67 16.75 31.03
N TRP A 32 -17.06 16.01 30.13
CA TRP A 32 -15.76 16.30 29.55
C TRP A 32 -15.82 17.26 28.34
N ALA A 33 -17.00 17.61 27.86
CA ALA A 33 -17.20 18.44 26.66
C ALA A 33 -17.42 19.93 26.96
N GLY A 34 -17.03 20.40 28.11
CA GLY A 34 -17.19 21.81 28.47
C GLY A 34 -16.10 22.33 29.38
N ALA A 35 -15.29 23.18 28.85
CA ALA A 35 -14.50 24.27 29.44
C ALA A 35 -13.01 24.16 29.07
N GLY A 36 -12.62 24.93 28.14
CA GLY A 36 -11.22 25.19 27.78
C GLY A 36 -11.14 26.51 27.06
N LYS A 37 -11.50 27.61 27.74
CA LYS A 37 -11.26 28.96 27.25
C LYS A 37 -9.87 29.39 27.69
N GLY A 38 -8.99 29.70 26.73
CA GLY A 38 -7.82 30.55 26.92
C GLY A 38 -6.59 29.88 27.53
N GLY A 39 -5.66 29.49 26.69
CA GLY A 39 -4.29 29.16 27.03
C GLY A 39 -3.43 29.43 25.82
N LYS A 40 -2.58 30.40 25.93
CA LYS A 40 -1.62 30.93 24.98
C LYS A 40 -0.83 29.85 24.27
N ASP A 41 -0.52 30.17 23.02
CA ASP A 41 0.48 29.55 22.15
C ASP A 41 1.75 29.10 22.89
N GLU A 42 1.78 27.88 23.33
CA GLU A 42 3.01 27.10 23.39
C GLU A 42 2.98 26.21 22.15
N ARG A 43 3.58 26.71 21.08
CA ARG A 43 4.12 25.89 20.02
C ARG A 43 5.12 24.94 20.68
N MET A 44 4.61 23.86 21.26
CA MET A 44 5.41 22.66 21.41
C MET A 44 5.81 22.24 20.00
N ASP A 45 7.04 22.59 19.72
CA ASP A 45 7.87 21.97 18.72
C ASP A 45 7.56 20.46 18.75
N ARG A 46 6.59 20.04 17.93
CA ARG A 46 6.43 18.65 17.59
C ARG A 46 7.66 18.32 16.80
N ARG A 47 8.74 18.07 17.53
CA ARG A 47 9.79 17.23 16.99
C ARG A 47 9.04 16.08 16.37
N ASP A 48 9.20 15.96 15.06
CA ASP A 48 8.81 14.81 14.29
C ASP A 48 9.38 13.58 15.01
N GLU A 49 8.62 13.06 15.97
CA GLU A 49 8.85 11.71 16.44
C GLU A 49 8.72 10.85 15.19
N PRO A 50 9.81 10.20 14.74
CA PRO A 50 9.70 9.24 13.64
C PRO A 50 8.66 8.25 14.11
N SER A 51 7.52 8.27 13.44
CA SER A 51 6.38 7.41 13.73
C SER A 51 6.93 6.00 13.97
N ALA A 52 6.90 5.54 15.22
CA ALA A 52 7.32 4.20 15.64
C ALA A 52 6.35 3.12 15.14
N GLY A 53 5.70 3.40 14.01
CA GLY A 53 4.79 2.56 13.29
C GLY A 53 5.48 1.81 12.19
N ARG A 54 5.76 0.54 12.42
CA ARG A 54 6.30 -0.41 11.46
C ARG A 54 7.71 -0.03 10.99
N ARG A 55 8.71 -0.47 11.73
CA ARG A 55 10.07 -0.53 11.19
C ARG A 55 10.04 -1.51 10.02
N GLY A 56 9.96 -0.98 8.81
CA GLY A 56 10.09 -1.75 7.60
C GLY A 56 11.47 -2.43 7.57
N HIS A 57 11.60 -3.46 6.78
CA HIS A 57 12.90 -4.09 6.54
C HIS A 57 13.86 -3.12 5.82
N PHE A 58 13.30 -2.34 4.88
CA PHE A 58 14.09 -1.37 4.14
C PHE A 58 14.29 -0.09 4.96
N GLU A 59 15.55 0.23 5.23
CA GLU A 59 15.99 1.46 5.86
C GLU A 59 16.35 2.51 4.80
N GLU A 60 16.56 3.75 5.21
CA GLU A 60 16.94 4.85 4.31
C GLU A 60 18.23 4.56 3.52
N ARG A 61 19.22 3.91 4.15
CA ARG A 61 20.45 3.49 3.46
C ARG A 61 20.17 2.56 2.27
N HIS A 62 19.20 1.65 2.38
CA HIS A 62 18.81 0.75 1.29
C HIS A 62 18.17 1.53 0.14
N ARG A 63 17.41 2.57 0.46
CA ARG A 63 16.83 3.48 -0.51
C ARG A 63 17.90 4.21 -1.31
N VAL A 64 18.86 4.84 -0.62
CA VAL A 64 19.97 5.56 -1.26
C VAL A 64 20.74 4.64 -2.21
N VAL A 65 21.15 3.46 -1.74
CA VAL A 65 21.89 2.48 -2.54
C VAL A 65 21.10 2.03 -3.77
N ALA A 66 19.81 1.74 -3.61
CA ALA A 66 18.96 1.31 -4.71
C ALA A 66 18.76 2.42 -5.75
N HIS A 67 18.53 3.66 -5.31
CA HIS A 67 18.43 4.83 -6.19
C HIS A 67 19.73 5.11 -6.95
N GLU A 68 20.87 5.00 -6.29
CA GLU A 68 22.18 5.18 -6.93
C GLU A 68 22.40 4.12 -8.02
N TYR A 69 22.17 2.85 -7.69
CA TYR A 69 22.34 1.72 -8.62
C TYR A 69 21.46 1.87 -9.87
N TYR A 70 20.18 2.16 -9.70
CA TYR A 70 19.26 2.32 -10.84
C TYR A 70 19.41 3.66 -11.52
N GLY A 71 19.72 4.72 -10.78
CA GLY A 71 19.99 6.05 -11.32
C GLY A 71 21.13 6.05 -12.32
N GLU A 72 22.20 5.31 -12.08
CA GLU A 72 23.30 5.14 -13.04
C GLU A 72 22.82 4.44 -14.31
N GLN A 73 22.06 3.35 -14.17
CA GLN A 73 21.50 2.65 -15.33
C GLN A 73 20.55 3.53 -16.15
N PHE A 74 19.72 4.33 -15.47
CA PHE A 74 18.78 5.23 -16.13
C PHE A 74 19.50 6.35 -16.89
N ARG A 75 20.54 6.95 -16.29
CA ARG A 75 21.37 7.97 -16.94
C ARG A 75 22.13 7.43 -18.17
N SER A 76 22.63 6.21 -18.08
CA SER A 76 23.29 5.54 -19.21
C SER A 76 22.33 5.06 -20.30
N GLY A 77 21.01 5.29 -20.14
CA GLY A 77 19.97 4.87 -21.07
C GLY A 77 19.74 3.37 -21.15
N ARG A 78 20.29 2.62 -20.22
CA ARG A 78 20.07 1.18 -20.05
C ARG A 78 18.84 0.95 -19.17
N CYS A 79 17.68 0.87 -19.79
CA CYS A 79 16.46 0.60 -19.03
C CYS A 79 16.40 -0.86 -18.60
N PRO A 80 16.21 -1.14 -17.29
CA PRO A 80 15.94 -2.48 -16.81
C PRO A 80 14.71 -3.10 -17.50
N PRO A 81 14.60 -4.43 -17.58
CA PRO A 81 13.44 -5.10 -18.16
C PRO A 81 12.13 -4.59 -17.56
N GLY A 82 11.10 -4.43 -18.39
CA GLY A 82 9.79 -3.90 -17.96
C GLY A 82 9.67 -2.38 -17.89
N LEU A 83 10.76 -1.63 -18.11
CA LEU A 83 10.74 -0.20 -18.26
C LEU A 83 10.99 0.20 -19.72
N LYS A 84 10.33 1.25 -20.18
CA LYS A 84 10.54 1.81 -21.52
C LYS A 84 11.37 3.08 -21.43
N LYS A 85 12.31 3.25 -22.37
CA LYS A 85 13.06 4.48 -22.52
C LYS A 85 12.11 5.61 -22.98
N LYS A 86 12.10 6.72 -22.25
CA LYS A 86 11.41 7.97 -22.59
C LYS A 86 12.41 9.12 -22.53
N HIS A 87 12.01 10.31 -22.99
CA HIS A 87 12.88 11.49 -23.05
C HIS A 87 13.52 11.86 -21.71
N ASN A 88 12.86 11.53 -20.59
CA ASN A 88 13.28 11.83 -19.21
C ASN A 88 13.67 10.59 -18.42
N GLY A 89 14.06 9.48 -19.07
CA GLY A 89 14.57 8.29 -18.42
C GLY A 89 13.77 7.01 -18.68
N CYS A 90 13.95 6.03 -17.82
CA CYS A 90 13.28 4.72 -17.89
C CYS A 90 11.99 4.75 -17.09
N MET A 91 10.85 4.73 -17.75
CA MET A 91 9.54 4.80 -17.08
C MET A 91 8.73 3.52 -17.27
N PRO A 92 7.91 3.12 -16.27
CA PRO A 92 6.96 2.05 -16.45
C PRO A 92 5.94 2.41 -17.54
N PRO A 93 5.49 1.45 -18.35
CA PRO A 93 4.50 1.69 -19.38
C PRO A 93 3.15 2.02 -18.74
N GLY A 94 2.84 3.31 -18.55
CA GLY A 94 1.52 3.88 -18.30
C GLY A 94 0.61 3.22 -17.26
N GLN A 95 1.16 2.48 -16.30
CA GLN A 95 0.36 1.71 -15.36
C GLN A 95 0.46 2.32 -13.97
N ALA A 96 -0.69 2.55 -13.36
CA ALA A 96 -0.78 2.81 -11.94
C ALA A 96 -0.16 1.63 -11.14
N LYS A 97 0.37 1.92 -9.97
CA LYS A 97 0.91 0.95 -9.03
C LYS A 97 -0.11 -0.17 -8.77
N LYS A 98 0.23 -1.40 -9.17
CA LYS A 98 -0.66 -2.56 -9.10
C LYS A 98 -0.43 -3.44 -7.87
N TRP A 99 0.35 -3.00 -6.91
CA TRP A 99 0.63 -3.75 -5.70
C TRP A 99 0.34 -2.90 -4.45
N GLN A 100 0.14 -3.55 -3.31
CA GLN A 100 -0.13 -2.91 -2.02
C GLN A 100 0.59 -3.68 -0.90
N LEU A 101 1.10 -2.95 0.09
CA LEU A 101 1.65 -3.54 1.31
C LEU A 101 0.59 -4.37 2.04
N GLY A 102 1.00 -5.52 2.59
CA GLY A 102 0.13 -6.44 3.31
C GLY A 102 -0.84 -7.23 2.43
N ARG A 103 -0.69 -7.17 1.10
CA ARG A 103 -1.48 -7.96 0.16
C ARG A 103 -0.59 -8.83 -0.73
N PRO A 104 -1.09 -10.00 -1.16
CA PRO A 104 -0.40 -10.80 -2.16
C PRO A 104 -0.21 -10.03 -3.46
N LEU A 105 0.96 -10.18 -4.09
CA LEU A 105 1.23 -9.62 -5.40
C LEU A 105 0.28 -10.25 -6.43
N PRO A 106 -0.53 -9.46 -7.17
CA PRO A 106 -1.45 -9.98 -8.16
C PRO A 106 -0.74 -10.80 -9.24
N ARG A 107 -1.35 -11.87 -9.71
CA ARG A 107 -0.74 -12.81 -10.68
C ARG A 107 -0.42 -12.18 -12.03
N GLU A 108 -1.16 -11.14 -12.40
CA GLU A 108 -0.95 -10.38 -13.63
C GLU A 108 0.21 -9.38 -13.55
N VAL A 109 0.79 -9.17 -12.37
CA VAL A 109 1.93 -8.26 -12.20
C VAL A 109 3.21 -8.95 -12.63
N ILE A 110 3.83 -8.42 -13.66
CA ILE A 110 5.14 -8.88 -14.11
C ILE A 110 6.20 -8.35 -13.16
N TYR A 111 6.99 -9.23 -12.59
CA TYR A 111 8.12 -8.89 -11.76
C TYR A 111 9.41 -9.51 -12.28
N TYR A 112 10.52 -8.94 -11.87
CA TYR A 112 11.87 -9.36 -12.23
C TYR A 112 12.70 -9.59 -10.96
N GLU A 113 13.70 -10.44 -11.07
CA GLU A 113 14.66 -10.60 -9.98
C GLU A 113 15.48 -9.33 -9.77
N VAL A 114 15.80 -9.04 -8.52
CA VAL A 114 16.71 -7.95 -8.18
C VAL A 114 18.15 -8.44 -8.47
N PRO A 115 18.98 -7.64 -9.18
CA PRO A 115 20.33 -8.03 -9.51
C PRO A 115 21.15 -8.36 -8.27
N GLN A 116 21.92 -9.44 -8.32
CA GLN A 116 22.72 -9.92 -7.19
C GLN A 116 23.68 -8.85 -6.65
N ARG A 117 24.23 -8.00 -7.52
CA ARG A 117 25.08 -6.88 -7.11
C ARG A 117 24.37 -5.91 -6.18
N LEU A 118 23.09 -5.65 -6.41
CA LEU A 118 22.28 -4.80 -5.53
C LEU A 118 21.91 -5.53 -4.25
N VAL A 119 21.57 -6.82 -4.33
CA VAL A 119 21.27 -7.64 -3.13
C VAL A 119 22.45 -7.68 -2.17
N VAL A 120 23.69 -7.75 -2.67
CA VAL A 120 24.89 -7.69 -1.82
C VAL A 120 25.01 -6.35 -1.10
N GLN A 121 24.63 -5.25 -1.73
CA GLN A 121 24.71 -3.90 -1.15
C GLN A 121 23.61 -3.61 -0.13
N ILE A 122 22.37 -4.05 -0.40
CA ILE A 122 21.24 -3.85 0.53
C ILE A 122 21.11 -4.95 1.58
N GLY A 123 21.91 -6.02 1.47
CA GLY A 123 21.82 -7.20 2.30
C GLY A 123 20.84 -8.25 1.75
N PRO A 124 21.03 -9.53 2.12
CA PRO A 124 20.14 -10.61 1.70
C PRO A 124 18.76 -10.46 2.36
N PRO A 125 17.68 -10.89 1.69
CA PRO A 125 16.36 -10.89 2.29
C PRO A 125 16.31 -11.84 3.50
N PRO A 126 15.47 -11.56 4.51
CA PRO A 126 15.24 -12.45 5.64
C PRO A 126 14.74 -13.83 5.18
N SER A 127 14.93 -14.85 6.02
CA SER A 127 14.42 -16.20 5.75
C SER A 127 12.93 -16.17 5.42
N GLY A 128 12.52 -16.95 4.41
CA GLY A 128 11.12 -16.98 3.94
C GLY A 128 10.70 -15.79 3.08
N HIS A 129 11.62 -14.89 2.73
CA HIS A 129 11.35 -13.74 1.85
C HIS A 129 12.29 -13.70 0.65
N ARG A 130 11.90 -12.94 -0.36
CA ARG A 130 12.75 -12.62 -1.50
C ARG A 130 12.48 -11.20 -1.99
N TYR A 131 13.47 -10.63 -2.65
CA TYR A 131 13.31 -9.34 -3.35
C TYR A 131 12.88 -9.57 -4.79
N VAL A 132 11.91 -8.80 -5.23
CA VAL A 132 11.48 -8.74 -6.62
C VAL A 132 11.34 -7.28 -7.05
N ARG A 133 11.61 -6.99 -8.31
CA ARG A 133 11.41 -5.67 -8.89
C ARG A 133 10.13 -5.64 -9.71
N VAL A 134 9.23 -4.75 -9.38
CA VAL A 134 7.99 -4.46 -10.11
C VAL A 134 8.11 -3.05 -10.65
N ALA A 135 8.20 -2.89 -11.95
CA ALA A 135 8.42 -1.59 -12.60
C ALA A 135 9.61 -0.83 -11.98
N SER A 136 9.38 0.30 -11.32
CA SER A 136 10.37 1.13 -10.65
C SER A 136 10.48 0.88 -9.15
N ASP A 137 9.87 -0.18 -8.62
CA ASP A 137 9.84 -0.48 -7.19
C ASP A 137 10.54 -1.81 -6.90
N ILE A 138 11.24 -1.90 -5.76
CA ILE A 138 11.72 -3.18 -5.21
C ILE A 138 10.81 -3.57 -4.07
N LEU A 139 10.26 -4.77 -4.15
CA LEU A 139 9.38 -5.33 -3.14
C LEU A 139 10.07 -6.46 -2.41
N MET A 140 9.89 -6.53 -1.10
CA MET A 140 10.14 -7.74 -0.32
C MET A 140 8.83 -8.52 -0.22
N ILE A 141 8.81 -9.74 -0.75
CA ILE A 141 7.64 -10.61 -0.73
C ILE A 141 7.92 -11.88 0.05
N ALA A 142 6.90 -12.37 0.77
CA ALA A 142 6.95 -13.66 1.46
C ALA A 142 6.88 -14.80 0.43
N ILE A 143 7.78 -15.78 0.56
CA ILE A 143 7.80 -16.99 -0.27
C ILE A 143 6.56 -17.83 0.07
N GLY A 144 5.90 -18.37 -0.96
CA GLY A 144 4.69 -19.18 -0.82
C GLY A 144 3.40 -18.38 -0.95
N THR A 145 3.23 -17.29 -0.20
CA THR A 145 2.02 -16.45 -0.26
C THR A 145 2.11 -15.31 -1.28
N GLY A 146 3.33 -14.88 -1.62
CA GLY A 146 3.54 -13.69 -2.45
C GLY A 146 3.15 -12.37 -1.78
N MET A 147 2.89 -12.37 -0.47
CA MET A 147 2.50 -11.18 0.27
C MET A 147 3.60 -10.12 0.24
N VAL A 148 3.26 -8.89 -0.13
CA VAL A 148 4.19 -7.75 -0.10
C VAL A 148 4.36 -7.29 1.35
N VAL A 149 5.55 -7.46 1.88
CA VAL A 149 5.87 -7.17 3.28
C VAL A 149 6.46 -5.77 3.41
N ASP A 150 7.29 -5.36 2.45
CA ASP A 150 7.94 -4.05 2.44
C ASP A 150 8.32 -3.63 1.02
N ALA A 151 8.62 -2.34 0.80
CA ALA A 151 8.94 -1.82 -0.52
C ALA A 151 9.89 -0.62 -0.50
N LEU A 152 10.78 -0.57 -1.50
CA LEU A 152 11.50 0.62 -1.94
C LEU A 152 10.81 1.13 -3.20
N GLU A 153 10.21 2.29 -3.11
CA GLU A 153 9.40 2.87 -4.17
C GLU A 153 10.17 3.92 -4.97
N ASP A 154 9.71 4.16 -6.20
CA ASP A 154 10.15 5.27 -7.04
C ASP A 154 11.67 5.33 -7.34
N LEU A 155 12.29 4.19 -7.65
CA LEU A 155 13.73 4.09 -7.99
C LEU A 155 14.15 4.89 -9.25
N GLY A 156 13.22 5.45 -9.96
CA GLY A 156 13.44 6.19 -11.21
C GLY A 156 13.33 7.70 -11.10
N ARG A 157 13.19 8.22 -9.89
CA ARG A 157 13.07 9.68 -9.64
C ARG A 157 14.26 10.25 -8.92
#